data_7a4af3a804a2abf2e47d2947b5f7b3be
#
_entry.id   7a4af3a804a2abf2e47d2947b5f7b3be
#
_cell.length_a   1.000
_cell.length_b   1.000
_cell.length_c   1.000
_cell.angle_alpha   90.00
_cell.angle_beta   90.00
_cell.angle_gamma   90.00
#
_symmetry.space_group_name_H-M   'P 1'
#
loop_
_entity.id
_entity.type
_entity.pdbx_description
1 polymer ?
#
loop_
_entity_poly.entity_id
_entity_poly.type
_entity_poly.pdbx_seq_one_letter_code
_entity_poly.pdbx_strand_id
1 'polypeptide(L)'
;AMKLQLRPFQSEDVDFIQRHNYRVLVANAPGTGKTIECLACLKRDRKKLIPTVVVCPPSVAHNWRRETKKWCRWAKVYIVKGKKTPLPKKHIDVIIVPWSVLADRYLELVGKRPKFLIVDEAHFAKNEDTLRSQALRFLTRRIPHLVLLTGTPLINNEREIEVLRSLFGVDNPPMIRRLLEDVAKDIP
;
A
#
# COMPACT_ATOMS: atom_id res chain seq x y z
N ALA A 1 -9.79 11.32 24.31
CA ALA A 1 -9.12 10.71 23.15
C ALA A 1 -9.62 11.37 21.87
N MET A 2 -8.72 11.87 21.04
CA MET A 2 -9.10 12.43 19.76
C MET A 2 -9.70 11.33 18.87
N LYS A 3 -10.90 11.58 18.37
CA LYS A 3 -11.53 10.68 17.42
C LYS A 3 -10.86 10.86 16.07
N LEU A 4 -10.29 9.77 15.53
CA LEU A 4 -9.69 9.78 14.22
C LEU A 4 -10.80 9.88 13.17
N GLN A 5 -10.73 10.89 12.32
CA GLN A 5 -11.71 11.11 11.27
C GLN A 5 -11.04 11.31 9.93
N LEU A 6 -11.64 10.74 8.90
CA LEU A 6 -11.26 10.99 7.52
C LEU A 6 -11.79 12.35 7.08
N ARG A 7 -11.00 13.06 6.27
CA ARG A 7 -11.51 14.22 5.54
C ARG A 7 -12.51 13.76 4.48
N PRO A 8 -13.43 14.62 4.01
CA PRO A 8 -14.43 14.22 3.01
C PRO A 8 -13.84 13.54 1.79
N PHE A 9 -12.77 14.07 1.20
CA PHE A 9 -12.15 13.46 0.02
C PHE A 9 -11.52 12.10 0.34
N GLN A 10 -10.98 11.92 1.54
CA GLN A 10 -10.41 10.64 1.96
C GLN A 10 -11.51 9.59 2.10
N SER A 11 -12.66 9.97 2.63
CA SER A 11 -13.81 9.09 2.74
C SER A 11 -14.31 8.65 1.36
N GLU A 12 -14.37 9.58 0.40
CA GLU A 12 -14.70 9.27 -0.99
C GLU A 12 -13.71 8.30 -1.62
N ASP A 13 -12.42 8.51 -1.38
CA ASP A 13 -11.36 7.64 -1.89
C ASP A 13 -11.47 6.23 -1.31
N VAL A 14 -11.72 6.10 -0.02
CA VAL A 14 -11.91 4.80 0.64
C VAL A 14 -13.13 4.08 0.07
N ASP A 15 -14.23 4.79 -0.16
CA ASP A 15 -15.43 4.23 -0.80
C ASP A 15 -15.13 3.73 -2.22
N PHE A 16 -14.36 4.49 -2.98
CA PHE A 16 -13.93 4.11 -4.32
C PHE A 16 -13.07 2.84 -4.29
N ILE A 17 -12.09 2.80 -3.39
CA ILE A 17 -11.20 1.63 -3.24
C ILE A 17 -12.03 0.40 -2.88
N GLN A 18 -12.98 0.53 -1.96
CA GLN A 18 -13.86 -0.57 -1.57
C GLN A 18 -14.73 -1.05 -2.74
N ARG A 19 -15.34 -0.11 -3.49
CA ARG A 19 -16.18 -0.46 -4.65
C ARG A 19 -15.41 -1.22 -5.72
N HIS A 20 -14.11 -0.96 -5.85
CA HIS A 20 -13.23 -1.65 -6.80
C HIS A 20 -12.50 -2.82 -6.18
N ASN A 21 -13.09 -3.41 -5.14
CA ASN A 21 -12.61 -4.62 -4.49
C ASN A 21 -11.16 -4.51 -4.00
N TYR A 22 -10.79 -3.32 -3.52
CA TYR A 22 -9.44 -3.04 -3.01
C TYR A 22 -8.34 -3.35 -4.03
N ARG A 23 -8.57 -3.03 -5.30
CA ARG A 23 -7.58 -3.12 -6.38
C ARG A 23 -7.53 -1.80 -7.12
N VAL A 24 -6.71 -0.87 -6.65
CA VAL A 24 -6.73 0.52 -7.10
C VAL A 24 -5.32 1.10 -7.13
N LEU A 25 -5.04 1.91 -8.16
CA LEU A 25 -3.86 2.77 -8.21
C LEU A 25 -4.24 4.13 -7.64
N VAL A 26 -3.55 4.55 -6.58
CA VAL A 26 -3.77 5.85 -5.94
C VAL A 26 -2.60 6.77 -6.27
N ALA A 27 -2.84 7.72 -7.16
CA ALA A 27 -1.85 8.69 -7.63
C ALA A 27 -2.10 10.09 -7.07
N ASN A 28 -2.48 10.16 -5.81
CA ASN A 28 -2.72 11.42 -5.11
C ASN A 28 -1.41 12.14 -4.81
N ALA A 29 -1.44 13.46 -4.84
CA ALA A 29 -0.28 14.29 -4.52
C ALA A 29 0.28 13.97 -3.12
N PRO A 30 1.59 14.21 -2.87
CA PRO A 30 2.16 14.04 -1.53
C PRO A 30 1.40 14.88 -0.50
N GLY A 31 1.27 14.38 0.73
CA GLY A 31 0.60 15.09 1.81
C GLY A 31 -0.93 14.99 1.81
N THR A 32 -1.52 14.19 0.92
CA THR A 32 -2.99 14.00 0.89
C THR A 32 -3.47 12.94 1.88
N GLY A 33 -2.58 12.23 2.55
CA GLY A 33 -2.96 11.21 3.53
C GLY A 33 -3.27 9.84 2.94
N LYS A 34 -2.50 9.41 1.93
CA LYS A 34 -2.67 8.09 1.30
C LYS A 34 -2.54 6.93 2.30
N THR A 35 -1.60 7.05 3.23
CA THR A 35 -1.40 6.06 4.31
C THR A 35 -2.68 5.88 5.13
N ILE A 36 -3.29 6.98 5.51
CA ILE A 36 -4.53 7.00 6.31
C ILE A 36 -5.67 6.33 5.53
N GLU A 37 -5.77 6.58 4.24
CA GLU A 37 -6.79 5.96 3.40
C GLU A 37 -6.66 4.43 3.37
N CYS A 38 -5.42 3.92 3.25
CA CYS A 38 -5.17 2.48 3.30
C CYS A 38 -5.55 1.89 4.66
N LEU A 39 -5.20 2.57 5.75
CA LEU A 39 -5.52 2.10 7.10
C LEU A 39 -7.02 2.15 7.37
N ALA A 40 -7.73 3.11 6.80
CA ALA A 40 -9.17 3.16 6.87
C ALA A 40 -9.80 1.95 6.16
N CYS A 41 -9.22 1.50 5.04
CA CYS A 41 -9.64 0.27 4.37
C CYS A 41 -9.49 -0.93 5.31
N LEU A 42 -8.35 -1.07 5.99
CA LEU A 42 -8.12 -2.16 6.95
C LEU A 42 -9.15 -2.15 8.08
N LYS A 43 -9.43 -0.97 8.61
CA LYS A 43 -10.40 -0.81 9.70
C LYS A 43 -11.81 -1.16 9.25
N ARG A 44 -12.17 -0.82 8.01
CA ARG A 44 -13.50 -1.05 7.45
C ARG A 44 -13.74 -2.53 7.14
N ASP A 45 -12.74 -3.24 6.62
CA ASP A 45 -12.93 -4.59 6.08
C ASP A 45 -11.82 -5.55 6.55
N ARG A 46 -11.61 -5.58 7.85
CA ARG A 46 -10.55 -6.34 8.51
C ARG A 46 -10.47 -7.80 8.08
N LYS A 47 -11.60 -8.50 8.09
CA LYS A 47 -11.64 -9.94 7.77
C LYS A 47 -11.21 -10.22 6.33
N LYS A 48 -11.52 -9.32 5.42
CA LYS A 48 -11.21 -9.47 4.00
C LYS A 48 -9.75 -9.16 3.69
N LEU A 49 -9.11 -8.26 4.44
CA LEU A 49 -7.83 -7.67 4.10
C LEU A 49 -6.65 -8.15 4.94
N ILE A 50 -6.89 -8.81 6.06
CA ILE A 50 -5.82 -9.30 6.95
C ILE A 50 -5.50 -10.76 6.62
N PRO A 51 -4.22 -11.17 6.54
CA PRO A 51 -3.00 -10.38 6.75
C PRO A 51 -2.71 -9.41 5.61
N THR A 52 -2.15 -8.25 5.96
CA THR A 52 -1.74 -7.22 5.00
C THR A 52 -0.22 -7.12 4.95
N VAL A 53 0.33 -7.00 3.75
CA VAL A 53 1.74 -6.68 3.53
C VAL A 53 1.83 -5.25 3.03
N VAL A 54 2.69 -4.44 3.68
CA VAL A 54 2.98 -3.08 3.26
C VAL A 54 4.43 -3.02 2.80
N VAL A 55 4.65 -2.72 1.52
CA VAL A 55 5.99 -2.48 0.97
C VAL A 55 6.20 -0.96 0.93
N CYS A 56 7.26 -0.48 1.56
CA CYS A 56 7.49 0.96 1.68
C CYS A 56 8.98 1.30 1.72
N PRO A 57 9.34 2.58 1.49
CA PRO A 57 10.72 3.02 1.71
C PRO A 57 11.15 2.78 3.16
N PRO A 58 12.44 2.41 3.39
CA PRO A 58 12.94 2.19 4.75
C PRO A 58 12.70 3.38 5.69
N SER A 59 12.80 4.59 5.17
CA SER A 59 12.64 5.82 5.96
C SER A 59 11.25 6.01 6.56
N VAL A 60 10.23 5.37 6.01
CA VAL A 60 8.84 5.52 6.47
C VAL A 60 8.26 4.26 7.12
N ALA A 61 9.07 3.21 7.28
CA ALA A 61 8.59 1.95 7.86
C ALA A 61 8.05 2.14 9.29
N HIS A 62 8.76 2.88 10.13
CA HIS A 62 8.30 3.16 11.50
C HIS A 62 7.07 4.07 11.52
N ASN A 63 6.94 4.98 10.55
CA ASN A 63 5.74 5.80 10.40
C ASN A 63 4.52 4.93 10.06
N TRP A 64 4.68 3.97 9.15
CA TRP A 64 3.63 3.00 8.84
C TRP A 64 3.19 2.22 10.08
N ARG A 65 4.16 1.76 10.87
CA ARG A 65 3.86 1.05 12.13
C ARG A 65 3.09 1.93 13.10
N ARG A 66 3.56 3.15 13.33
CA ARG A 66 2.93 4.10 14.25
C ARG A 66 1.50 4.44 13.83
N GLU A 67 1.29 4.76 12.56
CA GLU A 67 -0.03 5.08 12.03
C GLU A 67 -0.96 3.86 12.06
N THR A 68 -0.45 2.69 11.73
CA THR A 68 -1.24 1.46 11.80
C THR A 68 -1.76 1.22 13.22
N LYS A 69 -0.91 1.35 14.23
CA LYS A 69 -1.31 1.18 15.63
C LYS A 69 -2.28 2.25 16.11
N LYS A 70 -2.19 3.43 15.54
CA LYS A 70 -3.08 4.55 15.86
C LYS A 70 -4.49 4.32 15.29
N TRP A 71 -4.58 3.92 14.04
CA TRP A 71 -5.86 3.71 13.34
C TRP A 71 -6.47 2.32 13.60
N CYS A 72 -5.64 1.30 13.72
CA CYS A 72 -6.02 -0.09 13.91
C CYS A 72 -5.36 -0.62 15.19
N ARG A 73 -5.91 -0.22 16.36
CA ARG A 73 -5.33 -0.57 17.67
C ARG A 73 -5.22 -2.08 17.89
N TRP A 74 -6.10 -2.84 17.29
CA TRP A 74 -6.13 -4.31 17.38
C TRP A 74 -4.99 -4.97 16.60
N ALA A 75 -4.35 -4.26 15.67
CA ALA A 75 -3.41 -4.86 14.72
C ALA A 75 -2.09 -5.26 15.38
N LYS A 76 -1.68 -6.49 15.12
CA LYS A 76 -0.34 -6.98 15.43
C LYS A 76 0.55 -6.64 14.24
N VAL A 77 1.51 -5.76 14.46
CA VAL A 77 2.35 -5.19 13.40
C VAL A 77 3.79 -5.65 13.56
N TYR A 78 4.41 -6.03 12.45
CA TYR A 78 5.81 -6.43 12.43
C TYR A 78 6.53 -5.77 11.27
N ILE A 79 7.69 -5.17 11.55
CA ILE A 79 8.58 -4.63 10.52
C ILE A 79 9.67 -5.67 10.24
N VAL A 80 9.79 -6.09 8.98
CA VAL A 80 10.80 -7.05 8.55
C VAL A 80 12.20 -6.47 8.78
N LYS A 81 13.03 -7.21 9.50
CA LYS A 81 14.38 -6.80 9.90
C LYS A 81 15.42 -7.47 9.05
N GLY A 82 16.11 -6.68 8.24
CA GLY A 82 17.23 -7.18 7.43
C GLY A 82 16.82 -8.25 6.42
N LYS A 83 17.84 -8.93 5.89
CA LYS A 83 17.64 -9.89 4.80
C LYS A 83 17.42 -11.33 5.26
N LYS A 84 17.78 -11.66 6.49
CA LYS A 84 17.85 -13.05 6.96
C LYS A 84 17.06 -13.37 8.23
N THR A 85 16.69 -12.37 9.04
CA THR A 85 15.96 -12.62 10.28
C THR A 85 14.60 -13.23 9.98
N PRO A 86 14.29 -14.46 10.41
CA PRO A 86 13.02 -15.10 10.09
C PRO A 86 11.82 -14.31 10.61
N LEU A 87 10.72 -14.39 9.89
CA LEU A 87 9.46 -13.83 10.36
C LEU A 87 8.98 -14.60 11.60
N PRO A 88 8.34 -13.91 12.56
CA PRO A 88 7.72 -14.61 13.69
C PRO A 88 6.72 -15.67 13.20
N LYS A 89 6.71 -16.83 13.88
CA LYS A 89 5.80 -17.93 13.54
C LYS A 89 4.35 -17.63 13.91
N LYS A 90 4.15 -16.74 14.89
CA LYS A 90 2.82 -16.34 15.33
C LYS A 90 2.10 -15.50 14.27
N HIS A 91 0.78 -15.38 14.42
CA HIS A 91 -0.05 -14.56 13.54
C HIS A 91 0.39 -13.08 13.59
N ILE A 92 0.48 -12.45 12.42
CA ILE A 92 0.76 -11.02 12.25
C ILE A 92 -0.34 -10.45 11.36
N ASP A 93 -0.93 -9.34 11.78
CA ASP A 93 -1.98 -8.68 10.99
C ASP A 93 -1.41 -7.82 9.86
N VAL A 94 -0.34 -7.08 10.15
CA VAL A 94 0.30 -6.18 9.19
C VAL A 94 1.81 -6.39 9.21
N ILE A 95 2.37 -6.79 8.07
CA ILE A 95 3.80 -7.00 7.87
C ILE A 95 4.32 -5.85 7.01
N ILE A 96 5.22 -5.06 7.57
CA ILE A 96 5.84 -3.92 6.89
C ILE A 96 7.18 -4.34 6.35
N VAL A 97 7.39 -4.20 5.04
CA VAL A 97 8.59 -4.64 4.33
C VAL A 97 9.25 -3.45 3.67
N PRO A 98 10.42 -3.02 4.16
CA PRO A 98 11.19 -2.01 3.45
C PRO A 98 11.56 -2.47 2.03
N TRP A 99 11.48 -1.57 1.05
CA TRP A 99 11.84 -1.87 -0.33
C TRP A 99 13.22 -2.52 -0.47
N SER A 100 14.17 -2.10 0.38
CA SER A 100 15.55 -2.57 0.34
C SER A 100 15.72 -4.06 0.62
N VAL A 101 14.75 -4.70 1.27
CA VAL A 101 14.83 -6.14 1.60
C VAL A 101 13.77 -6.98 0.86
N LEU A 102 12.95 -6.37 0.06
CA LEU A 102 11.84 -7.08 -0.62
C LEU A 102 12.36 -8.25 -1.47
N ALA A 103 13.39 -8.03 -2.27
CA ALA A 103 13.95 -9.07 -3.15
C ALA A 103 14.47 -10.29 -2.37
N ASP A 104 14.92 -10.10 -1.13
CA ASP A 104 15.43 -11.18 -0.28
C ASP A 104 14.34 -11.89 0.53
N ARG A 105 13.19 -11.24 0.70
CA ARG A 105 12.18 -11.71 1.68
C ARG A 105 10.83 -12.10 1.09
N TYR A 106 10.57 -11.83 -0.17
CA TYR A 106 9.23 -11.98 -0.76
C TYR A 106 8.66 -13.41 -0.68
N LEU A 107 9.49 -14.42 -0.75
CA LEU A 107 9.01 -15.81 -0.68
C LEU A 107 8.45 -16.16 0.70
N GLU A 108 9.07 -15.68 1.77
CA GLU A 108 8.56 -15.88 3.14
C GLU A 108 7.19 -15.18 3.33
N LEU A 109 7.02 -14.03 2.70
CA LEU A 109 5.78 -13.26 2.80
C LEU A 109 4.59 -14.05 2.26
N VAL A 110 4.78 -14.76 1.14
CA VAL A 110 3.73 -15.60 0.56
C VAL A 110 3.29 -16.69 1.53
N GLY A 111 4.23 -17.23 2.32
CA GLY A 111 3.92 -18.24 3.33
C GLY A 111 2.96 -17.78 4.42
N LYS A 112 2.85 -16.48 4.64
CA LYS A 112 1.89 -15.89 5.59
C LYS A 112 0.48 -15.76 5.01
N ARG A 113 0.28 -16.11 3.73
CA ARG A 113 -1.00 -16.05 3.02
C ARG A 113 -1.67 -14.67 3.09
N PRO A 114 -0.95 -13.59 2.73
CA PRO A 114 -1.51 -12.24 2.78
C PRO A 114 -2.68 -12.10 1.81
N LYS A 115 -3.65 -11.30 2.21
CA LYS A 115 -4.84 -11.01 1.40
C LYS A 115 -4.77 -9.63 0.75
N PHE A 116 -3.98 -8.73 1.30
CA PHE A 116 -3.89 -7.35 0.86
C PHE A 116 -2.43 -6.93 0.76
N LEU A 117 -2.07 -6.30 -0.36
CA LEU A 117 -0.75 -5.74 -0.59
C LEU A 117 -0.88 -4.23 -0.81
N ILE A 118 -0.22 -3.46 0.04
CA ILE A 118 -0.10 -2.01 -0.10
C ILE A 118 1.33 -1.74 -0.52
N VAL A 119 1.52 -0.98 -1.59
CA VAL A 119 2.84 -0.63 -2.10
C VAL A 119 2.99 0.88 -2.06
N ASP A 120 3.79 1.36 -1.12
CA ASP A 120 4.08 2.78 -0.98
C ASP A 120 5.26 3.17 -1.85
N GLU A 121 5.18 4.33 -2.50
CA GLU A 121 6.16 4.78 -3.48
C GLU A 121 6.32 3.75 -4.61
N ALA A 122 5.19 3.33 -5.18
CA ALA A 122 5.13 2.25 -6.18
C ALA A 122 6.00 2.50 -7.41
N HIS A 123 6.37 3.77 -7.67
CA HIS A 123 7.27 4.13 -8.76
C HIS A 123 8.69 3.54 -8.59
N PHE A 124 9.07 3.05 -7.41
CA PHE A 124 10.32 2.30 -7.23
C PHE A 124 10.33 1.00 -8.05
N ALA A 125 9.18 0.53 -8.52
CA ALA A 125 9.06 -0.63 -9.39
C ALA A 125 9.09 -0.27 -10.89
N LYS A 126 9.36 0.97 -11.25
CA LYS A 126 9.34 1.44 -12.64
C LYS A 126 10.33 0.73 -13.57
N ASN A 127 11.44 0.24 -13.03
CA ASN A 127 12.41 -0.54 -13.79
C ASN A 127 12.07 -2.03 -13.61
N GLU A 128 11.44 -2.62 -14.61
CA GLU A 128 10.96 -4.00 -14.58
C GLU A 128 12.07 -5.05 -14.40
N ASP A 129 13.31 -4.72 -14.78
CA ASP A 129 14.43 -5.66 -14.76
C ASP A 129 15.07 -5.80 -13.37
N THR A 130 14.72 -4.94 -12.43
CA THR A 130 15.29 -5.03 -11.08
C THR A 130 14.72 -6.22 -10.31
N LEU A 131 15.52 -6.78 -9.40
CA LEU A 131 15.07 -7.89 -8.55
C LEU A 131 13.86 -7.50 -7.68
N ARG A 132 13.86 -6.28 -7.17
CA ARG A 132 12.72 -5.79 -6.35
C ARG A 132 11.42 -5.69 -7.18
N SER A 133 11.52 -5.30 -8.45
CA SER A 133 10.35 -5.22 -9.32
C SER A 133 9.83 -6.62 -9.67
N GLN A 134 10.72 -7.57 -9.90
CA GLN A 134 10.36 -8.98 -10.13
C GLN A 134 9.70 -9.58 -8.89
N ALA A 135 10.25 -9.31 -7.70
CA ALA A 135 9.66 -9.75 -6.44
C ALA A 135 8.26 -9.17 -6.24
N LEU A 136 8.09 -7.88 -6.52
CA LEU A 136 6.79 -7.24 -6.43
C LEU A 136 5.77 -7.88 -7.39
N ARG A 137 6.14 -8.10 -8.64
CA ARG A 137 5.24 -8.77 -9.60
C ARG A 137 4.83 -10.16 -9.13
N PHE A 138 5.75 -10.90 -8.52
CA PHE A 138 5.44 -12.21 -7.95
C PHE A 138 4.34 -12.08 -6.87
N LEU A 139 4.45 -11.09 -5.99
CA LEU A 139 3.46 -10.85 -4.93
C LEU A 139 2.12 -10.39 -5.49
N THR A 140 2.11 -9.47 -6.47
CA THR A 140 0.87 -8.93 -7.02
C THR A 140 0.01 -9.99 -7.70
N ARG A 141 0.62 -11.05 -8.20
CA ARG A 141 -0.10 -12.16 -8.85
C ARG A 141 -0.73 -13.12 -7.85
N ARG A 142 -0.27 -13.12 -6.61
CA ARG A 142 -0.69 -14.07 -5.56
C ARG A 142 -1.56 -13.46 -4.49
N ILE A 143 -1.46 -12.15 -4.30
CA ILE A 143 -2.23 -11.43 -3.27
C ILE A 143 -3.46 -10.83 -3.95
N PRO A 144 -4.69 -11.18 -3.50
CA PRO A 144 -5.90 -10.80 -4.24
C PRO A 144 -6.23 -9.31 -4.24
N HIS A 145 -5.87 -8.58 -3.18
CA HIS A 145 -6.17 -7.14 -3.08
C HIS A 145 -4.89 -6.34 -3.13
N LEU A 146 -4.89 -5.24 -3.89
CA LEU A 146 -3.69 -4.48 -4.21
C LEU A 146 -4.00 -2.98 -4.28
N VAL A 147 -3.31 -2.19 -3.46
CA VAL A 147 -3.32 -0.74 -3.58
C VAL A 147 -1.90 -0.26 -3.82
N LEU A 148 -1.68 0.36 -4.98
CA LEU A 148 -0.41 1.00 -5.31
C LEU A 148 -0.54 2.49 -5.00
N LEU A 149 0.39 3.02 -4.20
CA LEU A 149 0.45 4.44 -3.86
C LEU A 149 1.63 5.09 -4.56
N THR A 150 1.40 6.19 -5.22
CA THR A 150 2.47 6.99 -5.80
C THR A 150 2.15 8.47 -5.66
N GLY A 151 3.12 9.24 -5.18
CA GLY A 151 3.01 10.70 -5.10
C GLY A 151 3.73 11.42 -6.24
N THR A 152 4.45 10.66 -7.06
CA THR A 152 5.17 11.22 -8.20
C THR A 152 4.19 11.62 -9.30
N PRO A 153 4.35 12.78 -9.94
CA PRO A 153 3.50 13.15 -11.06
C PRO A 153 3.69 12.14 -12.20
N LEU A 154 2.75 11.21 -12.32
CA LEU A 154 2.72 10.24 -13.42
C LEU A 154 2.32 10.90 -14.75
N ILE A 155 1.94 12.16 -14.71
CA ILE A 155 1.32 12.88 -15.82
C ILE A 155 2.20 12.93 -17.07
N ASN A 156 3.53 12.95 -16.88
CA ASN A 156 4.48 13.16 -17.96
C ASN A 156 5.27 11.90 -18.32
N ASN A 157 4.90 10.73 -17.77
CA ASN A 157 5.63 9.49 -18.04
C ASN A 157 4.67 8.32 -18.21
N GLU A 158 4.15 8.19 -19.43
CA GLU A 158 3.23 7.10 -19.80
C GLU A 158 3.84 5.71 -19.56
N ARG A 159 5.16 5.56 -19.75
CA ARG A 159 5.84 4.30 -19.54
C ARG A 159 5.78 3.85 -18.08
N GLU A 160 5.98 4.77 -17.14
CA GLU A 160 5.88 4.47 -15.70
C GLU A 160 4.44 4.06 -15.34
N ILE A 161 3.46 4.73 -15.89
CA ILE A 161 2.05 4.39 -15.69
C ILE A 161 1.77 2.98 -16.21
N GLU A 162 2.27 2.64 -17.39
CA GLU A 162 2.08 1.31 -17.97
C GLU A 162 2.70 0.22 -17.11
N VAL A 163 3.91 0.45 -16.59
CA VAL A 163 4.56 -0.50 -15.67
C VAL A 163 3.70 -0.71 -14.43
N LEU A 164 3.22 0.37 -13.82
CA LEU A 164 2.36 0.26 -12.63
C LEU A 164 1.03 -0.42 -12.95
N ARG A 165 0.42 -0.10 -14.09
CA ARG A 165 -0.81 -0.76 -14.53
C ARG A 165 -0.62 -2.26 -14.76
N SER A 166 0.54 -2.66 -15.29
CA SER A 166 0.84 -4.07 -15.55
C SER A 166 0.81 -4.92 -14.28
N LEU A 167 1.06 -4.32 -13.12
CA LEU A 167 1.03 -5.02 -11.84
C LEU A 167 -0.38 -5.50 -11.45
N PHE A 168 -1.41 -4.90 -12.01
CA PHE A 168 -2.80 -5.28 -11.74
C PHE A 168 -3.29 -6.45 -12.60
N GLY A 169 -2.58 -6.80 -13.67
CA GLY A 169 -3.00 -7.86 -14.59
C GLY A 169 -4.20 -7.50 -15.46
N VAL A 170 -4.58 -6.23 -15.52
CA VAL A 170 -5.66 -5.70 -16.37
C VAL A 170 -5.20 -4.43 -17.06
N ASP A 171 -5.76 -4.12 -18.23
CA ASP A 171 -5.32 -3.00 -19.05
C ASP A 171 -5.62 -1.64 -18.41
N ASN A 172 -6.77 -1.51 -17.77
CA ASN A 172 -7.22 -0.25 -17.18
C ASN A 172 -7.66 -0.48 -15.72
N PRO A 173 -6.70 -0.55 -14.77
CA PRO A 173 -7.07 -0.66 -13.36
C PRO A 173 -7.75 0.64 -12.90
N PRO A 174 -8.68 0.54 -11.93
CA PRO A 174 -9.25 1.74 -11.31
C PRO A 174 -8.15 2.63 -10.75
N MET A 175 -8.27 3.92 -10.95
CA MET A 175 -7.27 4.89 -10.52
C MET A 175 -7.93 6.10 -9.85
N ILE A 176 -7.34 6.52 -8.73
CA ILE A 176 -7.67 7.79 -8.07
C ILE A 176 -6.50 8.73 -8.29
N ARG A 177 -6.80 9.98 -8.55
CA ARG A 177 -5.81 11.03 -8.65
C ARG A 177 -6.36 12.32 -8.07
N ARG A 178 -5.66 12.86 -7.07
CA ARG A 178 -6.01 14.15 -6.47
C ARG A 178 -4.77 15.04 -6.43
N LEU A 179 -4.98 16.28 -6.80
CA LEU A 179 -3.97 17.34 -6.70
C LEU A 179 -4.12 18.04 -5.34
N LEU A 180 -3.07 18.76 -4.91
CA LEU A 180 -3.14 19.55 -3.68
C LEU A 180 -4.28 20.57 -3.69
N GLU A 181 -4.57 21.14 -4.87
CA GLU A 181 -5.69 22.06 -5.07
C GLU A 181 -7.04 21.44 -4.70
N ASP A 182 -7.22 20.17 -5.06
CA ASP A 182 -8.46 19.44 -4.77
C ASP A 182 -8.65 19.21 -3.26
N VAL A 183 -7.53 19.03 -2.54
CA VAL A 183 -7.51 18.78 -1.10
C VAL A 183 -7.71 20.06 -0.30
N ALA A 184 -7.24 21.18 -0.79
CA ALA A 184 -7.36 22.47 -0.13
C ALA A 184 -8.81 22.90 0.11
N LYS A 185 -9.75 22.42 -0.71
CA LYS A 185 -11.19 22.69 -0.56
C LYS A 185 -11.80 22.08 0.70
N ASP A 186 -11.19 21.05 1.25
CA ASP A 186 -11.67 20.35 2.43
C ASP A 186 -11.04 20.86 3.73
N ILE A 187 -10.19 21.87 3.66
CA ILE A 187 -9.60 22.52 4.83
C ILE A 187 -10.53 23.64 5.26
N PRO A 188 -11.04 23.60 6.52
CA PRO A 188 -11.90 24.65 7.03
C PRO A 188 -11.19 26.00 7.15
#